data_b836946cacc9171fb1edad662936ca34
#
_entry.id   b836946cacc9171fb1edad662936ca34
#
_cell.length_a   1.000
_cell.length_b   1.000
_cell.length_c   1.000
_cell.angle_alpha   90.00
_cell.angle_beta   90.00
_cell.angle_gamma   90.00
#
_symmetry.space_group_name_H-M   'P 1'
#
loop_
_entity.id
_entity.type
_entity.pdbx_description
1 polymer ?
#
loop_
_entity_poly.entity_id
_entity_poly.type
_entity_poly.pdbx_seq_one_letter_code
_entity_poly.pdbx_strand_id
1 'polypeptide(L)'
;MCGDLDCGAKMKNILCFGDSNTWGYSPQDGTRFSPDVRWTGVLQKSLGNGYHIIEEGLNGRTTFINEEGEEARPLRSGSDVLQVILESHRPLDFVTIMLGTNDLKLEFNLSVEEIALGAKELCETVLNSEYLADNVPQILLISPTHIGSTIMPDQEEFFNQAREKSHQFAEHYQKIANDLNI
;
A
#
# COMPACT_ATOMS: atom_id res chain seq x y z
N MET A 1 -34.85 33.82 12.99
CA MET A 1 -33.42 33.72 13.31
C MET A 1 -33.05 32.22 13.20
N CYS A 2 -32.65 31.79 12.02
CA CYS A 2 -32.11 30.45 11.83
C CYS A 2 -30.65 30.51 12.26
N GLY A 3 -30.34 29.76 13.32
CA GLY A 3 -28.99 29.60 13.81
C GLY A 3 -28.09 29.02 12.76
N ASP A 4 -26.83 29.43 12.79
CA ASP A 4 -25.71 28.93 11.94
C ASP A 4 -25.69 27.40 11.99
N LEU A 5 -26.13 26.79 10.90
CA LEU A 5 -25.80 25.39 10.63
C LEU A 5 -24.29 25.38 10.43
N ASP A 6 -23.59 24.88 11.44
CA ASP A 6 -22.20 24.44 11.31
C ASP A 6 -22.08 23.64 10.01
N CYS A 7 -21.47 24.24 9.00
CA CYS A 7 -21.19 23.58 7.74
C CYS A 7 -20.08 22.58 8.05
N GLY A 8 -20.49 21.42 8.61
CA GLY A 8 -19.61 20.38 9.06
C GLY A 8 -18.53 20.11 8.02
N ALA A 9 -17.28 20.21 8.42
CA ALA A 9 -16.14 19.91 7.54
C ALA A 9 -16.39 18.57 6.86
N LYS A 10 -16.34 18.55 5.52
CA LYS A 10 -16.55 17.33 4.73
C LYS A 10 -15.55 16.27 5.19
N MET A 11 -16.05 15.08 5.56
CA MET A 11 -15.20 13.95 5.91
C MET A 11 -14.26 13.63 4.75
N LYS A 12 -12.99 13.44 5.05
CA LYS A 12 -11.94 13.12 4.06
C LYS A 12 -11.71 11.62 3.96
N ASN A 13 -11.64 11.10 2.75
CA ASN A 13 -11.40 9.68 2.48
C ASN A 13 -9.92 9.42 2.19
N ILE A 14 -9.34 8.46 2.92
CA ILE A 14 -7.95 8.02 2.79
C ILE A 14 -7.95 6.55 2.37
N LEU A 15 -7.51 6.27 1.16
CA LEU A 15 -7.30 4.91 0.68
C LEU A 15 -5.91 4.43 1.11
N CYS A 16 -5.86 3.32 1.85
CA CYS A 16 -4.60 2.67 2.26
C CYS A 16 -4.38 1.41 1.42
N PHE A 17 -3.65 1.57 0.30
CA PHE A 17 -3.35 0.50 -0.64
C PHE A 17 -2.03 -0.17 -0.28
N GLY A 18 -2.04 -1.51 -0.05
CA GLY A 18 -0.86 -2.22 0.37
C GLY A 18 -1.02 -3.74 0.42
N ASP A 19 -0.06 -4.39 1.05
CA ASP A 19 0.04 -5.84 1.19
C ASP A 19 -0.46 -6.35 2.56
N SER A 20 0.13 -7.44 3.05
CA SER A 20 -0.16 -8.03 4.35
C SER A 20 0.12 -7.09 5.53
N ASN A 21 1.09 -6.19 5.40
CA ASN A 21 1.38 -5.18 6.42
C ASN A 21 0.21 -4.19 6.56
N THR A 22 -0.44 -3.84 5.45
CA THR A 22 -1.64 -2.99 5.44
C THR A 22 -2.89 -3.76 5.86
N TRP A 23 -3.01 -5.02 5.43
CA TRP A 23 -4.10 -5.90 5.88
C TRP A 23 -4.06 -6.15 7.38
N GLY A 24 -2.86 -6.16 7.97
CA GLY A 24 -2.63 -6.44 9.39
C GLY A 24 -2.47 -7.94 9.67
N TYR A 25 -1.66 -8.63 8.88
CA TYR A 25 -1.36 -10.05 9.05
C TYR A 25 -0.54 -10.32 10.31
N SER A 26 -1.01 -11.26 11.13
CA SER A 26 -0.28 -11.79 12.28
C SER A 26 0.56 -13.01 11.85
N PRO A 27 1.88 -12.92 11.88
CA PRO A 27 2.74 -14.05 11.52
C PRO A 27 2.69 -15.20 12.55
N GLN A 28 2.12 -14.96 13.73
CA GLN A 28 2.05 -15.98 14.80
C GLN A 28 0.99 -17.04 14.54
N ASP A 29 -0.14 -16.63 13.97
CA ASP A 29 -1.34 -17.48 13.83
C ASP A 29 -2.07 -17.32 12.49
N GLY A 30 -1.55 -16.49 11.58
CA GLY A 30 -2.15 -16.24 10.26
C GLY A 30 -3.43 -15.42 10.28
N THR A 31 -3.85 -14.93 11.45
CA THR A 31 -5.08 -14.12 11.58
C THR A 31 -4.84 -12.65 11.22
N ARG A 32 -5.92 -11.87 11.20
CA ARG A 32 -5.84 -10.42 11.03
C ARG A 32 -5.80 -9.73 12.39
N PHE A 33 -4.82 -8.88 12.63
CA PHE A 33 -4.80 -8.02 13.81
C PHE A 33 -6.08 -7.18 13.94
N SER A 34 -6.49 -6.96 15.19
CA SER A 34 -7.63 -6.07 15.48
C SER A 34 -7.37 -4.64 15.01
N PRO A 35 -8.44 -3.83 14.81
CA PRO A 35 -8.28 -2.42 14.41
C PRO A 35 -7.40 -1.60 15.37
N ASP A 36 -7.35 -1.95 16.65
CA ASP A 36 -6.53 -1.26 17.64
C ASP A 36 -5.02 -1.55 17.52
N VAL A 37 -4.65 -2.56 16.72
CA VAL A 37 -3.26 -3.02 16.55
C VAL A 37 -2.74 -2.71 15.15
N ARG A 38 -3.52 -2.99 14.10
CA ARG A 38 -3.06 -2.72 12.72
C ARG A 38 -2.98 -1.23 12.45
N TRP A 39 -1.96 -0.80 11.72
CA TRP A 39 -1.64 0.61 11.54
C TRP A 39 -2.78 1.45 10.94
N THR A 40 -3.57 0.88 10.03
CA THR A 40 -4.71 1.54 9.41
C THR A 40 -5.83 1.87 10.42
N GLY A 41 -6.10 0.94 11.32
CA GLY A 41 -7.06 1.15 12.39
C GLY A 41 -6.56 2.14 13.46
N VAL A 42 -5.26 2.08 13.78
CA VAL A 42 -4.61 3.09 14.66
C VAL A 42 -4.66 4.47 14.02
N LEU A 43 -4.42 4.57 12.70
CA LEU A 43 -4.54 5.80 11.94
C LEU A 43 -5.97 6.38 12.01
N GLN A 44 -6.99 5.53 11.78
CA GLN A 44 -8.41 5.94 11.91
C GLN A 44 -8.70 6.53 13.30
N LYS A 45 -8.23 5.84 14.34
CA LYS A 45 -8.42 6.30 15.72
C LYS A 45 -7.71 7.64 16.00
N SER A 46 -6.53 7.82 15.45
CA SER A 46 -5.71 9.02 15.65
C SER A 46 -6.28 10.24 14.93
N LEU A 47 -6.83 10.06 13.74
CA LEU A 47 -7.40 11.13 12.92
C LEU A 47 -8.84 11.49 13.33
N GLY A 48 -9.55 10.55 13.98
CA GLY A 48 -10.92 10.77 14.45
C GLY A 48 -11.97 10.83 13.33
N ASN A 49 -13.13 11.40 13.65
CA ASN A 49 -14.32 11.34 12.79
C ASN A 49 -14.28 12.25 11.56
N GLY A 50 -13.27 13.10 11.42
CA GLY A 50 -13.08 13.94 10.22
C GLY A 50 -12.49 13.17 9.04
N TYR A 51 -12.07 11.93 9.25
CA TYR A 51 -11.43 11.07 8.26
C TYR A 51 -12.06 9.69 8.23
N HIS A 52 -12.07 9.09 7.04
CA HIS A 52 -12.51 7.72 6.83
C HIS A 52 -11.37 6.94 6.16
N ILE A 53 -10.87 5.92 6.82
CA ILE A 53 -9.80 5.06 6.32
C ILE A 53 -10.41 3.88 5.57
N ILE A 54 -10.04 3.76 4.30
CA ILE A 54 -10.43 2.66 3.42
C ILE A 54 -9.25 1.70 3.37
N GLU A 55 -9.43 0.49 3.92
CA GLU A 55 -8.37 -0.50 4.07
C GLU A 55 -8.33 -1.43 2.86
N GLU A 56 -7.39 -1.20 1.95
CA GLU A 56 -7.14 -1.99 0.74
C GLU A 56 -5.82 -2.77 0.84
N GLY A 57 -5.61 -3.45 1.96
CA GLY A 57 -4.53 -4.41 2.16
C GLY A 57 -4.88 -5.80 1.63
N LEU A 58 -3.95 -6.45 0.91
CA LEU A 58 -4.12 -7.82 0.43
C LEU A 58 -2.83 -8.63 0.65
N ASN A 59 -2.93 -9.75 1.39
CA ASN A 59 -1.78 -10.61 1.66
C ASN A 59 -1.12 -11.09 0.35
N GLY A 60 0.17 -10.86 0.23
CA GLY A 60 0.95 -11.24 -0.95
C GLY A 60 0.87 -10.26 -2.13
N ARG A 61 0.21 -9.09 -1.97
CA ARG A 61 0.19 -8.09 -3.05
C ARG A 61 1.60 -7.58 -3.34
N THR A 62 1.91 -7.54 -4.62
CA THR A 62 3.15 -6.99 -5.21
C THR A 62 2.87 -5.63 -5.83
N THR A 63 3.88 -4.97 -6.36
CA THR A 63 3.70 -3.74 -7.14
C THR A 63 3.07 -4.04 -8.51
N PHE A 64 3.68 -4.90 -9.34
CA PHE A 64 3.27 -5.13 -10.74
C PHE A 64 3.32 -6.59 -11.21
N ILE A 65 3.83 -7.53 -10.41
CA ILE A 65 4.04 -8.91 -10.85
C ILE A 65 3.02 -9.86 -10.22
N ASN A 66 2.53 -10.82 -10.97
CA ASN A 66 1.68 -11.89 -10.46
C ASN A 66 2.50 -13.15 -10.15
N GLU A 67 2.01 -13.95 -9.21
CA GLU A 67 2.53 -15.29 -8.97
C GLU A 67 2.19 -16.20 -10.15
N GLU A 68 3.06 -17.16 -10.45
CA GLU A 68 2.87 -18.15 -11.52
C GLU A 68 2.84 -19.58 -10.94
N GLY A 69 2.21 -20.50 -11.67
CA GLY A 69 2.13 -21.91 -11.29
C GLY A 69 0.76 -22.35 -10.75
N GLU A 70 0.66 -23.63 -10.39
CA GLU A 70 -0.61 -24.24 -9.97
C GLU A 70 -1.13 -23.71 -8.63
N GLU A 71 -0.23 -23.25 -7.75
CA GLU A 71 -0.56 -22.70 -6.43
C GLU A 71 -0.62 -21.16 -6.43
N ALA A 72 -0.47 -20.54 -7.59
CA ALA A 72 -0.47 -19.09 -7.71
C ALA A 72 -1.79 -18.48 -7.25
N ARG A 73 -1.69 -17.47 -6.40
CA ARG A 73 -2.86 -16.71 -5.97
C ARG A 73 -3.19 -15.66 -7.05
N PRO A 74 -4.44 -15.60 -7.53
CA PRO A 74 -4.80 -14.67 -8.59
C PRO A 74 -4.73 -13.21 -8.14
N LEU A 75 -4.48 -12.31 -9.10
CA LEU A 75 -4.58 -10.85 -8.93
C LEU A 75 -3.76 -10.32 -7.74
N ARG A 76 -2.51 -10.73 -7.66
CA ARG A 76 -1.58 -10.19 -6.65
C ARG A 76 -0.85 -8.93 -7.12
N SER A 77 -0.78 -8.69 -8.42
CA SER A 77 -0.25 -7.45 -9.00
C SER A 77 -1.12 -6.25 -8.58
N GLY A 78 -0.51 -5.27 -7.95
CA GLY A 78 -1.17 -4.02 -7.59
C GLY A 78 -1.60 -3.22 -8.80
N SER A 79 -0.79 -3.23 -9.88
CA SER A 79 -1.10 -2.51 -11.12
C SER A 79 -2.36 -3.04 -11.82
N ASP A 80 -2.68 -4.32 -11.69
CA ASP A 80 -3.86 -4.91 -12.32
C ASP A 80 -5.18 -4.47 -11.65
N VAL A 81 -5.14 -4.07 -10.38
CA VAL A 81 -6.34 -3.83 -9.59
C VAL A 81 -6.53 -2.39 -9.13
N LEU A 82 -5.45 -1.59 -9.07
CA LEU A 82 -5.48 -0.26 -8.48
C LEU A 82 -6.52 0.65 -9.16
N GLN A 83 -6.58 0.66 -10.49
CA GLN A 83 -7.52 1.52 -11.22
C GLN A 83 -8.98 1.25 -10.85
N VAL A 84 -9.37 -0.02 -10.71
CA VAL A 84 -10.74 -0.40 -10.32
C VAL A 84 -11.02 0.00 -8.88
N ILE A 85 -10.04 -0.13 -8.00
CA ILE A 85 -10.13 0.26 -6.59
C ILE A 85 -10.31 1.78 -6.47
N LEU A 86 -9.53 2.57 -7.20
CA LEU A 86 -9.66 4.02 -7.24
C LEU A 86 -11.06 4.45 -7.69
N GLU A 87 -11.58 3.84 -8.75
CA GLU A 87 -12.92 4.13 -9.25
C GLU A 87 -14.00 3.80 -8.24
N SER A 88 -13.93 2.63 -7.60
CA SER A 88 -14.96 2.15 -6.68
C SER A 88 -15.02 2.93 -5.36
N HIS A 89 -13.89 3.55 -4.95
CA HIS A 89 -13.81 4.27 -3.66
C HIS A 89 -13.83 5.80 -3.78
N ARG A 90 -13.95 6.35 -4.98
CA ARG A 90 -14.05 7.81 -5.15
C ARG A 90 -15.29 8.40 -4.45
N PRO A 91 -15.23 9.65 -3.95
CA PRO A 91 -14.07 10.57 -4.02
C PRO A 91 -13.01 10.23 -2.96
N LEU A 92 -11.74 10.40 -3.34
CA LEU A 92 -10.58 10.21 -2.46
C LEU A 92 -9.86 11.54 -2.24
N ASP A 93 -9.45 11.81 -1.01
CA ASP A 93 -8.64 12.98 -0.65
C ASP A 93 -7.16 12.61 -0.54
N PHE A 94 -6.87 11.38 -0.09
CA PHE A 94 -5.52 10.84 0.05
C PHE A 94 -5.45 9.39 -0.41
N VAL A 95 -4.30 9.00 -0.95
CA VAL A 95 -3.96 7.61 -1.24
C VAL A 95 -2.60 7.32 -0.65
N THR A 96 -2.49 6.29 0.19
CA THR A 96 -1.20 5.76 0.61
C THR A 96 -0.88 4.50 -0.16
N ILE A 97 0.36 4.36 -0.63
CA ILE A 97 0.85 3.15 -1.31
C ILE A 97 2.02 2.59 -0.50
N MET A 98 1.86 1.37 0.03
CA MET A 98 2.90 0.65 0.78
C MET A 98 3.01 -0.77 0.23
N LEU A 99 3.84 -0.95 -0.78
CA LEU A 99 4.11 -2.21 -1.48
C LEU A 99 5.61 -2.36 -1.75
N GLY A 100 6.03 -3.55 -2.16
CA GLY A 100 7.41 -3.90 -2.49
C GLY A 100 7.95 -5.08 -1.68
N THR A 101 7.38 -5.39 -0.51
CA THR A 101 7.85 -6.51 0.32
C THR A 101 7.74 -7.86 -0.41
N ASN A 102 6.61 -8.13 -1.05
CA ASN A 102 6.38 -9.40 -1.74
C ASN A 102 7.14 -9.52 -3.06
N ASP A 103 7.48 -8.38 -3.66
CA ASP A 103 8.31 -8.32 -4.88
C ASP A 103 9.74 -8.80 -4.62
N LEU A 104 10.19 -8.77 -3.36
CA LEU A 104 11.51 -9.27 -2.93
C LEU A 104 11.64 -10.79 -2.92
N LYS A 105 10.57 -11.53 -3.15
CA LYS A 105 10.64 -12.99 -3.20
C LYS A 105 11.62 -13.47 -4.27
N LEU A 106 12.39 -14.51 -3.95
CA LEU A 106 13.43 -15.05 -4.84
C LEU A 106 12.89 -15.48 -6.21
N GLU A 107 11.66 -15.99 -6.25
CA GLU A 107 11.00 -16.43 -7.48
C GLU A 107 10.88 -15.33 -8.54
N PHE A 108 10.71 -14.09 -8.10
CA PHE A 108 10.59 -12.94 -9.01
C PHE A 108 11.93 -12.38 -9.47
N ASN A 109 13.00 -12.64 -8.73
CA ASN A 109 14.37 -12.21 -9.03
C ASN A 109 14.53 -10.74 -9.44
N LEU A 110 13.74 -9.84 -8.82
CA LEU A 110 13.73 -8.41 -9.12
C LEU A 110 14.84 -7.66 -8.38
N SER A 111 15.38 -6.64 -9.01
CA SER A 111 16.20 -5.61 -8.36
C SER A 111 15.33 -4.63 -7.58
N VAL A 112 15.94 -3.86 -6.67
CA VAL A 112 15.21 -2.82 -5.92
C VAL A 112 14.74 -1.72 -6.85
N GLU A 113 15.51 -1.40 -7.88
CA GLU A 113 15.16 -0.42 -8.91
C GLU A 113 13.90 -0.83 -9.68
N GLU A 114 13.79 -2.10 -10.09
CA GLU A 114 12.60 -2.62 -10.78
C GLU A 114 11.35 -2.56 -9.90
N ILE A 115 11.49 -2.95 -8.63
CA ILE A 115 10.39 -2.87 -7.65
C ILE A 115 9.97 -1.41 -7.43
N ALA A 116 10.94 -0.50 -7.30
CA ALA A 116 10.68 0.91 -7.13
C ALA A 116 9.99 1.53 -8.36
N LEU A 117 10.36 1.11 -9.59
CA LEU A 117 9.66 1.51 -10.80
C LEU A 117 8.20 1.04 -10.79
N GLY A 118 7.92 -0.18 -10.35
CA GLY A 118 6.54 -0.64 -10.16
C GLY A 118 5.76 0.22 -9.16
N ALA A 119 6.38 0.60 -8.05
CA ALA A 119 5.76 1.53 -7.09
C ALA A 119 5.53 2.93 -7.71
N LYS A 120 6.43 3.41 -8.55
CA LYS A 120 6.26 4.65 -9.32
C LYS A 120 5.06 4.58 -10.25
N GLU A 121 4.92 3.51 -11.02
CA GLU A 121 3.79 3.29 -11.92
C GLU A 121 2.45 3.32 -11.19
N LEU A 122 2.39 2.77 -9.96
CA LEU A 122 1.19 2.87 -9.13
C LEU A 122 0.89 4.32 -8.74
N CYS A 123 1.89 5.12 -8.37
CA CYS A 123 1.70 6.55 -8.11
C CYS A 123 1.21 7.29 -9.36
N GLU A 124 1.81 7.01 -10.51
CA GLU A 124 1.40 7.59 -11.80
C GLU A 124 -0.03 7.19 -12.19
N THR A 125 -0.45 5.96 -11.87
CA THR A 125 -1.84 5.50 -12.05
C THR A 125 -2.82 6.35 -11.24
N VAL A 126 -2.48 6.70 -10.00
CA VAL A 126 -3.32 7.59 -9.18
C VAL A 126 -3.37 9.00 -9.76
N LEU A 127 -2.19 9.57 -10.13
CA LEU A 127 -2.08 10.93 -10.64
C LEU A 127 -2.81 11.13 -11.98
N ASN A 128 -2.83 10.10 -12.83
CA ASN A 128 -3.39 10.14 -14.18
C ASN A 128 -4.78 9.51 -14.30
N SER A 129 -5.39 9.10 -13.19
CA SER A 129 -6.70 8.46 -13.21
C SER A 129 -7.80 9.42 -13.68
N GLU A 130 -8.46 9.09 -14.77
CA GLU A 130 -9.60 9.86 -15.29
C GLU A 130 -10.75 9.96 -14.26
N TYR A 131 -10.91 8.95 -13.42
CA TYR A 131 -11.94 8.90 -12.38
C TYR A 131 -11.69 9.84 -11.20
N LEU A 132 -10.46 10.37 -11.10
CA LEU A 132 -10.04 11.29 -10.05
C LEU A 132 -9.71 12.70 -10.58
N ALA A 133 -9.95 12.96 -11.87
CA ALA A 133 -9.56 14.22 -12.53
C ALA A 133 -10.15 15.48 -11.86
N ASP A 134 -11.37 15.39 -11.30
CA ASP A 134 -12.01 16.50 -10.59
C ASP A 134 -11.41 16.75 -9.18
N ASN A 135 -10.74 15.76 -8.61
CA ASN A 135 -10.09 15.84 -7.30
C ASN A 135 -8.96 14.82 -7.22
N VAL A 136 -7.80 15.16 -7.77
CA VAL A 136 -6.60 14.31 -7.67
C VAL A 136 -6.17 14.24 -6.20
N PRO A 137 -6.15 13.04 -5.58
CA PRO A 137 -5.79 12.90 -4.17
C PRO A 137 -4.31 13.17 -3.95
N GLN A 138 -3.97 13.61 -2.74
CA GLN A 138 -2.58 13.64 -2.31
C GLN A 138 -2.08 12.20 -2.13
N ILE A 139 -0.86 11.93 -2.59
CA ILE A 139 -0.25 10.61 -2.49
C ILE A 139 0.81 10.61 -1.39
N LEU A 140 0.83 9.54 -0.62
CA LEU A 140 1.93 9.21 0.29
C LEU A 140 2.50 7.85 -0.09
N LEU A 141 3.67 7.85 -0.72
CA LEU A 141 4.43 6.64 -0.99
C LEU A 141 5.22 6.25 0.25
N ILE A 142 4.87 5.09 0.82
CA ILE A 142 5.46 4.59 2.07
C ILE A 142 6.44 3.48 1.73
N SER A 143 7.70 3.64 2.12
CA SER A 143 8.68 2.56 2.07
C SER A 143 8.23 1.41 2.98
N PRO A 144 8.21 0.16 2.47
CA PRO A 144 7.94 -1.01 3.32
C PRO A 144 8.93 -1.10 4.48
N THR A 145 8.53 -1.75 5.55
CA THR A 145 9.42 -2.06 6.67
C THR A 145 10.55 -2.99 6.23
N HIS A 146 11.70 -2.83 6.84
CA HIS A 146 12.82 -3.74 6.60
C HIS A 146 12.46 -5.18 6.98
N ILE A 147 12.96 -6.14 6.21
CA ILE A 147 12.81 -7.55 6.55
C ILE A 147 13.68 -7.85 7.77
N GLY A 148 13.02 -8.27 8.85
CA GLY A 148 13.66 -8.55 10.13
C GLY A 148 14.56 -9.79 10.13
N SER A 149 15.29 -9.99 11.23
CA SER A 149 16.15 -11.17 11.42
C SER A 149 15.38 -12.43 11.83
N THR A 150 14.13 -12.27 12.29
CA THR A 150 13.27 -13.38 12.72
C THR A 150 12.24 -13.64 11.64
N ILE A 151 12.65 -14.33 10.58
CA ILE A 151 11.76 -14.87 9.55
C ILE A 151 11.42 -16.29 9.98
N MET A 152 10.18 -16.74 9.77
CA MET A 152 9.81 -18.12 10.01
C MET A 152 10.70 -19.04 9.14
N PRO A 153 11.18 -20.19 9.64
CA PRO A 153 12.10 -21.04 8.90
C PRO A 153 11.63 -21.46 7.49
N ASP A 154 10.33 -21.59 7.31
CA ASP A 154 9.69 -21.87 6.03
C ASP A 154 9.68 -20.68 5.07
N GLN A 155 9.90 -19.48 5.57
CA GLN A 155 9.97 -18.24 4.78
C GLN A 155 11.42 -17.78 4.52
N GLU A 156 12.38 -18.31 5.26
CA GLU A 156 13.79 -17.89 5.14
C GLU A 156 14.35 -18.13 3.74
N GLU A 157 13.94 -19.21 3.08
CA GLU A 157 14.31 -19.51 1.72
C GLU A 157 13.79 -18.47 0.72
N PHE A 158 12.56 -17.97 0.91
CA PHE A 158 11.94 -17.00 0.02
C PHE A 158 12.54 -15.59 0.15
N PHE A 159 13.07 -15.26 1.31
CA PHE A 159 13.54 -13.90 1.62
C PHE A 159 15.04 -13.80 1.93
N ASN A 160 15.83 -14.81 1.58
CA ASN A 160 17.26 -14.88 1.95
C ASN A 160 18.08 -13.66 1.50
N GLN A 161 17.82 -13.13 0.29
CA GLN A 161 18.47 -11.92 -0.23
C GLN A 161 17.65 -10.64 -0.02
N ALA A 162 16.43 -10.78 0.46
CA ALA A 162 15.48 -9.69 0.56
C ALA A 162 15.84 -8.68 1.66
N ARG A 163 16.55 -9.12 2.70
CA ARG A 163 16.93 -8.25 3.83
C ARG A 163 17.77 -7.06 3.37
N GLU A 164 18.86 -7.30 2.65
CA GLU A 164 19.74 -6.23 2.15
C GLU A 164 19.02 -5.33 1.15
N LYS A 165 18.22 -5.91 0.26
CA LYS A 165 17.39 -5.16 -0.69
C LYS A 165 16.38 -4.28 0.04
N SER A 166 15.74 -4.78 1.11
CA SER A 166 14.72 -4.02 1.85
C SER A 166 15.26 -2.74 2.49
N HIS A 167 16.55 -2.68 2.82
CA HIS A 167 17.19 -1.46 3.35
C HIS A 167 17.37 -0.36 2.31
N GLN A 168 17.26 -0.66 1.02
CA GLN A 168 17.47 0.30 -0.05
C GLN A 168 16.15 0.99 -0.50
N PHE A 169 15.00 0.45 -0.14
CA PHE A 169 13.70 0.99 -0.56
C PHE A 169 13.53 2.47 -0.22
N ALA A 170 13.91 2.89 0.98
CA ALA A 170 13.68 4.26 1.43
C ALA A 170 14.34 5.30 0.50
N GLU A 171 15.55 5.05 0.03
CA GLU A 171 16.28 5.93 -0.89
C GLU A 171 15.57 6.00 -2.26
N HIS A 172 15.21 4.84 -2.83
CA HIS A 172 14.53 4.78 -4.12
C HIS A 172 13.14 5.42 -4.06
N TYR A 173 12.39 5.17 -3.00
CA TYR A 173 11.03 5.71 -2.85
C TYR A 173 11.06 7.23 -2.60
N GLN A 174 12.04 7.72 -1.84
CA GLN A 174 12.24 9.16 -1.66
C GLN A 174 12.55 9.86 -2.99
N LYS A 175 13.38 9.24 -3.84
CA LYS A 175 13.67 9.78 -5.17
C LYS A 175 12.40 9.85 -6.02
N ILE A 176 11.59 8.79 -6.04
CA ILE A 176 10.30 8.77 -6.77
C ILE A 176 9.37 9.87 -6.25
N ALA A 177 9.24 10.00 -4.93
CA ALA A 177 8.40 11.03 -4.34
C ALA A 177 8.83 12.43 -4.76
N ASN A 178 10.14 12.70 -4.77
CA ASN A 178 10.70 13.96 -5.23
C ASN A 178 10.44 14.19 -6.73
N ASP A 179 10.64 13.16 -7.57
CA ASP A 179 10.48 13.26 -9.04
C ASP A 179 9.01 13.50 -9.43
N LEU A 180 8.07 12.91 -8.69
CA LEU A 180 6.61 13.06 -8.90
C LEU A 180 5.98 14.21 -8.10
N ASN A 181 6.74 14.85 -7.22
CA ASN A 181 6.27 15.92 -6.33
C ASN A 181 5.08 15.49 -5.44
N ILE A 182 5.21 14.32 -4.80
CA ILE A 182 4.22 13.70 -3.90
C ILE A 182 4.77 13.55 -2.50
#